data_7321e282ece9f60ab913c2f439e19bb2
#
_entry.id   7321e282ece9f60ab913c2f439e19bb2
#
_cell.length_a   1.000
_cell.length_b   1.000
_cell.length_c   1.000
_cell.angle_alpha   90.00
_cell.angle_beta   90.00
_cell.angle_gamma   90.00
#
_symmetry.space_group_name_H-M   'P 1'
#
loop_
_entity.id
_entity.type
_entity.pdbx_description
1 polymer ?
#
loop_
_entity_poly.entity_id
_entity_poly.type
_entity_poly.pdbx_seq_one_letter_code
_entity_poly.pdbx_strand_id
1 'polypeptide(L)'
;AGPGGICTGLHAAGFETKVAIEYIKSCVETYSYNHPEVHVIHSDIRKVTAEQILPYIPSDGVDLVTSGMPCETFSTAGNSSRAAYDDRQFLFREGIRIAKIANAKMILFENVPMITTKRVAKDSKKLIIEVLKKELVDAGYNNFKEFVLDATKYGVPQRRRRFFILAAKDSNLKIEAPKEICSSEVTVREAFIDIPEVVANTKTENPYYLDKELSLIHISE
;
A
#
# COMPACT_ATOMS: atom_id res chain seq x y z
N ALA A 1 -2.67 5.13 -3.85
CA ALA A 1 -1.50 4.42 -4.42
C ALA A 1 -0.17 4.90 -3.81
N GLY A 2 -0.16 6.10 -3.23
CA GLY A 2 1.06 6.73 -2.76
C GLY A 2 2.03 7.03 -3.91
N PRO A 3 3.34 7.17 -3.64
CA PRO A 3 4.35 7.46 -4.67
C PRO A 3 4.77 6.24 -5.51
N GLY A 4 4.11 5.08 -5.37
CA GLY A 4 4.32 3.89 -6.21
C GLY A 4 5.11 2.74 -5.58
N GLY A 5 5.40 2.74 -4.28
CA GLY A 5 6.23 1.71 -3.65
C GLY A 5 5.71 0.27 -3.85
N ILE A 6 4.40 0.02 -3.75
CA ILE A 6 3.81 -1.30 -4.04
C ILE A 6 3.99 -1.64 -5.52
N CYS A 7 3.78 -0.66 -6.43
CA CYS A 7 3.96 -0.84 -7.86
C CYS A 7 5.40 -1.26 -8.21
N THR A 8 6.39 -0.57 -7.63
CA THR A 8 7.81 -0.93 -7.80
C THR A 8 8.07 -2.39 -7.41
N GLY A 9 7.54 -2.83 -6.26
CA GLY A 9 7.68 -4.21 -5.82
C GLY A 9 6.98 -5.22 -6.74
N LEU A 10 5.79 -4.87 -7.24
CA LEU A 10 5.05 -5.72 -8.19
C LEU A 10 5.76 -5.83 -9.54
N HIS A 11 6.30 -4.73 -10.08
CA HIS A 11 7.10 -4.75 -11.31
C HIS A 11 8.34 -5.64 -11.15
N ALA A 12 9.05 -5.54 -10.02
CA ALA A 12 10.18 -6.42 -9.72
C ALA A 12 9.78 -7.90 -9.64
N ALA A 13 8.53 -8.19 -9.30
CA ALA A 13 7.96 -9.54 -9.29
C ALA A 13 7.35 -9.97 -10.64
N GLY A 14 7.47 -9.16 -11.70
CA GLY A 14 6.98 -9.47 -13.05
C GLY A 14 5.51 -9.10 -13.31
N PHE A 15 4.86 -8.37 -12.40
CA PHE A 15 3.53 -7.81 -12.66
C PHE A 15 3.61 -6.55 -13.50
N GLU A 16 2.60 -6.33 -14.31
CA GLU A 16 2.41 -5.10 -15.08
C GLU A 16 1.24 -4.31 -14.49
N THR A 17 1.51 -3.13 -13.94
CA THR A 17 0.46 -2.25 -13.40
C THR A 17 -0.18 -1.47 -14.53
N LYS A 18 -1.50 -1.53 -14.65
CA LYS A 18 -2.27 -0.83 -15.69
C LYS A 18 -2.80 0.52 -15.24
N VAL A 19 -3.39 0.56 -14.03
CA VAL A 19 -4.05 1.74 -13.49
C VAL A 19 -3.66 1.95 -12.04
N ALA A 20 -3.42 3.19 -11.67
CA ALA A 20 -3.28 3.61 -10.27
C ALA A 20 -4.26 4.74 -9.96
N ILE A 21 -4.79 4.78 -8.74
CA ILE A 21 -5.68 5.84 -8.26
C ILE A 21 -5.00 6.48 -7.06
N GLU A 22 -4.79 7.79 -7.13
CA GLU A 22 -4.15 8.55 -6.06
C GLU A 22 -4.82 9.92 -5.91
N TYR A 23 -4.98 10.36 -4.66
CA TYR A 23 -5.65 11.61 -4.32
C TYR A 23 -4.67 12.78 -4.16
N ILE A 24 -3.48 12.52 -3.65
CA ILE A 24 -2.49 13.56 -3.32
C ILE A 24 -1.67 13.89 -4.55
N LYS A 25 -1.70 15.18 -4.96
CA LYS A 25 -1.04 15.66 -6.19
C LYS A 25 0.45 15.31 -6.25
N SER A 26 1.21 15.56 -5.18
CA SER A 26 2.66 15.26 -5.14
C SER A 26 2.94 13.76 -5.27
N CYS A 27 2.08 12.90 -4.71
CA CYS A 27 2.18 11.45 -4.90
C CYS A 27 1.87 11.05 -6.35
N VAL A 28 0.88 11.69 -6.99
CA VAL A 28 0.57 11.47 -8.42
C VAL A 28 1.77 11.83 -9.30
N GLU A 29 2.37 13.00 -9.07
CA GLU A 29 3.54 13.47 -9.84
C GLU A 29 4.72 12.50 -9.69
N THR A 30 5.03 12.08 -8.45
CA THR A 30 6.09 11.10 -8.19
C THR A 30 5.77 9.73 -8.80
N TYR A 31 4.53 9.28 -8.67
CA TYR A 31 4.10 8.00 -9.24
C TYR A 31 4.25 8.00 -10.75
N SER A 32 3.75 9.04 -11.43
CA SER A 32 3.82 9.17 -12.90
C SER A 32 5.26 9.32 -13.41
N TYR A 33 6.14 9.94 -12.61
CA TYR A 33 7.56 10.02 -12.94
C TYR A 33 8.25 8.65 -12.86
N ASN A 34 7.98 7.88 -11.80
CA ASN A 34 8.60 6.59 -11.58
C ASN A 34 8.00 5.46 -12.45
N HIS A 35 6.74 5.61 -12.85
CA HIS A 35 5.97 4.59 -13.59
C HIS A 35 5.21 5.24 -14.75
N PRO A 36 5.93 5.78 -15.78
CA PRO A 36 5.33 6.53 -16.88
C PRO A 36 4.38 5.68 -17.75
N GLU A 37 4.50 4.36 -17.69
CA GLU A 37 3.66 3.40 -18.40
C GLU A 37 2.29 3.18 -17.74
N VAL A 38 2.10 3.64 -16.49
CA VAL A 38 0.87 3.41 -15.72
C VAL A 38 -0.10 4.57 -15.92
N HIS A 39 -1.35 4.27 -16.20
CA HIS A 39 -2.40 5.29 -16.21
C HIS A 39 -2.77 5.70 -14.78
N VAL A 40 -2.36 6.91 -14.36
CA VAL A 40 -2.63 7.42 -13.02
C VAL A 40 -3.88 8.31 -13.01
N ILE A 41 -4.91 7.90 -12.28
CA ILE A 41 -6.13 8.66 -12.07
C ILE A 41 -5.96 9.53 -10.82
N HIS A 42 -5.78 10.84 -11.02
CA HIS A 42 -5.72 11.81 -9.91
C HIS A 42 -7.13 12.12 -9.41
N SER A 43 -7.61 11.36 -8.46
CA SER A 43 -8.96 11.51 -7.91
C SER A 43 -9.11 10.87 -6.53
N ASP A 44 -10.11 11.33 -5.78
CA ASP A 44 -10.65 10.58 -4.65
C ASP A 44 -11.25 9.26 -5.16
N ILE A 45 -10.79 8.13 -4.62
CA ILE A 45 -11.22 6.79 -5.03
C ILE A 45 -12.75 6.62 -5.01
N ARG A 46 -13.45 7.32 -4.11
CA ARG A 46 -14.92 7.31 -4.00
C ARG A 46 -15.63 7.89 -5.21
N LYS A 47 -14.93 8.72 -6.00
CA LYS A 47 -15.45 9.39 -7.20
C LYS A 47 -15.06 8.68 -8.50
N VAL A 48 -14.15 7.71 -8.43
CA VAL A 48 -13.67 6.99 -9.61
C VAL A 48 -14.76 6.04 -10.10
N THR A 49 -15.07 6.13 -11.40
CA THR A 49 -16.10 5.32 -12.06
C THR A 49 -15.51 4.16 -12.87
N ALA A 50 -16.37 3.26 -13.32
CA ALA A 50 -15.97 2.14 -14.17
C ALA A 50 -15.42 2.62 -15.52
N GLU A 51 -16.05 3.66 -16.11
CA GLU A 51 -15.66 4.24 -17.40
C GLU A 51 -14.24 4.81 -17.38
N GLN A 52 -13.76 5.23 -16.20
CA GLN A 52 -12.39 5.73 -16.03
C GLN A 52 -11.34 4.62 -15.91
N ILE A 53 -11.73 3.38 -15.63
CA ILE A 53 -10.84 2.26 -15.39
C ILE A 53 -10.85 1.28 -16.56
N LEU A 54 -12.04 0.89 -17.01
CA LEU A 54 -12.21 -0.19 -18.00
C LEU A 54 -11.43 -0.02 -19.30
N PRO A 55 -11.20 1.19 -19.84
CA PRO A 55 -10.42 1.36 -21.07
C PRO A 55 -8.95 0.94 -20.96
N TYR A 56 -8.42 0.83 -19.75
CA TYR A 56 -7.00 0.59 -19.50
C TYR A 56 -6.68 -0.82 -19.00
N ILE A 57 -7.70 -1.64 -18.78
CA ILE A 57 -7.52 -3.01 -18.28
C ILE A 57 -7.99 -4.03 -19.31
N PRO A 58 -7.46 -5.27 -19.29
CA PRO A 58 -7.93 -6.35 -20.15
C PRO A 58 -9.42 -6.65 -19.98
N SER A 59 -10.08 -7.09 -21.05
CA SER A 59 -11.52 -7.39 -21.06
C SER A 59 -11.90 -8.57 -20.15
N ASP A 60 -10.96 -9.48 -19.89
CA ASP A 60 -11.12 -10.62 -18.97
C ASP A 60 -10.79 -10.26 -17.51
N GLY A 61 -10.36 -9.02 -17.25
CA GLY A 61 -10.03 -8.48 -15.94
C GLY A 61 -8.55 -8.51 -15.63
N VAL A 62 -8.22 -8.29 -14.36
CA VAL A 62 -6.84 -8.24 -13.85
C VAL A 62 -6.57 -9.36 -12.85
N ASP A 63 -5.32 -9.75 -12.70
CA ASP A 63 -4.94 -10.76 -11.72
C ASP A 63 -5.02 -10.23 -10.29
N LEU A 64 -4.61 -8.98 -10.08
CA LEU A 64 -4.47 -8.41 -8.74
C LEU A 64 -4.92 -6.94 -8.68
N VAL A 65 -5.68 -6.60 -7.67
CA VAL A 65 -5.87 -5.22 -7.21
C VAL A 65 -5.20 -5.05 -5.87
N THR A 66 -4.41 -4.00 -5.69
CA THR A 66 -3.80 -3.64 -4.41
C THR A 66 -4.45 -2.41 -3.82
N SER A 67 -4.60 -2.36 -2.50
CA SER A 67 -5.18 -1.23 -1.80
C SER A 67 -4.43 -0.96 -0.50
N GLY A 68 -3.67 0.14 -0.47
CA GLY A 68 -3.09 0.71 0.75
C GLY A 68 -4.07 1.74 1.32
N MET A 69 -4.78 1.38 2.36
CA MET A 69 -5.72 2.29 3.03
C MET A 69 -4.95 3.30 3.89
N PRO A 70 -5.44 4.56 4.03
CA PRO A 70 -4.82 5.52 4.94
C PRO A 70 -4.71 4.96 6.35
N CYS A 71 -3.49 4.89 6.88
CA CYS A 71 -3.22 4.34 8.21
C CYS A 71 -3.40 5.37 9.34
N GLU A 72 -3.59 6.66 9.02
CA GLU A 72 -3.75 7.73 10.01
C GLU A 72 -4.90 7.49 10.99
N THR A 73 -5.95 6.81 10.54
CA THR A 73 -7.08 6.41 11.39
C THR A 73 -6.73 5.23 12.32
N PHE A 74 -5.62 4.55 12.08
CA PHE A 74 -5.18 3.36 12.79
C PHE A 74 -3.88 3.55 13.56
N SER A 75 -3.13 4.66 13.33
CA SER A 75 -1.86 4.91 14.00
C SER A 75 -2.04 5.57 15.36
N THR A 76 -1.14 5.24 16.30
CA THR A 76 -1.08 5.88 17.63
C THR A 76 -0.60 7.34 17.57
N ALA A 77 0.03 7.76 16.47
CA ALA A 77 0.51 9.13 16.26
C ALA A 77 -0.61 10.11 15.88
N GLY A 78 -1.80 9.60 15.51
CA GLY A 78 -2.96 10.44 15.22
C GLY A 78 -3.67 10.91 16.50
N ASN A 79 -4.24 12.12 16.47
CA ASN A 79 -5.01 12.67 17.57
C ASN A 79 -6.21 11.75 17.87
N SER A 80 -6.19 11.09 19.02
CA SER A 80 -7.14 10.04 19.44
C SER A 80 -8.61 10.48 19.43
N SER A 81 -8.88 11.78 19.54
CA SER A 81 -10.23 12.35 19.51
C SER A 81 -10.82 12.42 18.08
N ARG A 82 -10.00 12.49 17.03
CA ARG A 82 -10.44 12.45 15.62
C ARG A 82 -10.59 11.03 15.08
N ALA A 83 -9.84 10.08 15.62
CA ALA A 83 -9.81 8.70 15.14
C ALA A 83 -11.07 7.89 15.47
N ALA A 84 -11.97 8.38 16.33
CA ALA A 84 -13.11 7.58 16.80
C ALA A 84 -14.23 7.41 15.76
N TYR A 85 -14.34 8.32 14.75
CA TYR A 85 -15.43 8.34 13.77
C TYR A 85 -14.98 8.80 12.37
N ASP A 86 -13.85 8.29 11.90
CA ASP A 86 -13.34 8.66 10.59
C ASP A 86 -13.79 7.62 9.55
N ASP A 87 -14.67 8.03 8.63
CA ASP A 87 -15.19 7.16 7.55
C ASP A 87 -14.08 6.59 6.66
N ARG A 88 -12.88 7.19 6.68
CA ARG A 88 -11.70 6.67 5.98
C ARG A 88 -11.29 5.27 6.45
N GLN A 89 -11.66 4.87 7.67
CA GLN A 89 -11.45 3.50 8.15
C GLN A 89 -12.17 2.43 7.30
N PHE A 90 -13.18 2.84 6.53
CA PHE A 90 -13.95 1.95 5.63
C PHE A 90 -13.55 2.09 4.16
N LEU A 91 -12.49 2.82 3.83
CA LEU A 91 -12.03 2.96 2.43
C LEU A 91 -11.62 1.64 1.78
N PHE A 92 -11.43 0.57 2.53
CA PHE A 92 -11.28 -0.77 1.97
C PHE A 92 -12.48 -1.20 1.10
N ARG A 93 -13.68 -0.66 1.35
CA ARG A 93 -14.87 -0.87 0.52
C ARG A 93 -14.67 -0.38 -0.90
N GLU A 94 -13.98 0.74 -1.03
CA GLU A 94 -13.62 1.27 -2.34
C GLU A 94 -12.61 0.36 -3.05
N GLY A 95 -11.63 -0.19 -2.32
CA GLY A 95 -10.73 -1.21 -2.86
C GLY A 95 -11.49 -2.44 -3.39
N ILE A 96 -12.47 -2.94 -2.65
CA ILE A 96 -13.34 -4.04 -3.07
C ILE A 96 -14.19 -3.63 -4.28
N ARG A 97 -14.74 -2.42 -4.29
CA ARG A 97 -15.52 -1.88 -5.43
C ARG A 97 -14.68 -1.83 -6.70
N ILE A 98 -13.46 -1.29 -6.62
CA ILE A 98 -12.53 -1.24 -7.76
C ILE A 98 -12.17 -2.66 -8.22
N ALA A 99 -11.91 -3.58 -7.30
CA ALA A 99 -11.62 -4.97 -7.64
C ALA A 99 -12.79 -5.67 -8.36
N LYS A 100 -14.03 -5.34 -8.02
CA LYS A 100 -15.23 -5.82 -8.75
C LYS A 100 -15.31 -5.20 -10.15
N ILE A 101 -15.10 -3.88 -10.31
CA ILE A 101 -15.06 -3.20 -11.60
C ILE A 101 -14.00 -3.84 -12.52
N ALA A 102 -12.81 -4.04 -11.98
CA ALA A 102 -11.68 -4.61 -12.71
C ALA A 102 -11.75 -6.13 -12.88
N ASN A 103 -12.82 -6.79 -12.43
CA ASN A 103 -12.94 -8.25 -12.39
C ASN A 103 -11.68 -8.94 -11.86
N ALA A 104 -11.10 -8.41 -10.78
CA ALA A 104 -9.84 -8.92 -10.23
C ALA A 104 -9.99 -10.34 -9.70
N LYS A 105 -8.97 -11.19 -9.97
CA LYS A 105 -8.89 -12.56 -9.44
C LYS A 105 -8.50 -12.55 -7.96
N MET A 106 -7.65 -11.58 -7.57
CA MET A 106 -7.13 -11.41 -6.21
C MET A 106 -7.19 -9.95 -5.77
N ILE A 107 -7.21 -9.75 -4.47
CA ILE A 107 -7.09 -8.42 -3.85
C ILE A 107 -6.11 -8.48 -2.68
N LEU A 108 -5.18 -7.52 -2.63
CA LEU A 108 -4.22 -7.35 -1.56
C LEU A 108 -4.50 -6.04 -0.83
N PHE A 109 -4.80 -6.12 0.45
CA PHE A 109 -4.83 -4.95 1.34
C PHE A 109 -3.56 -4.87 2.17
N GLU A 110 -3.02 -3.66 2.29
CA GLU A 110 -1.92 -3.32 3.19
C GLU A 110 -2.38 -2.31 4.23
N ASN A 111 -1.92 -2.49 5.48
CA ASN A 111 -2.13 -1.51 6.55
C ASN A 111 -1.12 -1.71 7.69
N VAL A 112 -1.23 -0.88 8.73
CA VAL A 112 -0.51 -1.10 9.98
C VAL A 112 -1.13 -2.25 10.79
N PRO A 113 -0.34 -2.99 11.61
CA PRO A 113 -0.86 -4.13 12.38
C PRO A 113 -2.04 -3.80 13.30
N MET A 114 -2.18 -2.55 13.72
CA MET A 114 -3.26 -2.10 14.59
C MET A 114 -4.67 -2.26 13.99
N ILE A 115 -4.80 -2.43 12.66
CA ILE A 115 -6.10 -2.72 12.03
C ILE A 115 -6.76 -3.96 12.61
N THR A 116 -5.98 -4.94 13.08
CA THR A 116 -6.48 -6.20 13.64
C THR A 116 -7.17 -6.03 14.99
N THR A 117 -6.90 -4.96 15.71
CA THR A 117 -7.45 -4.67 17.04
C THR A 117 -8.37 -3.45 17.07
N LYS A 118 -8.42 -2.68 15.98
CA LYS A 118 -9.26 -1.48 15.89
C LYS A 118 -10.74 -1.85 15.87
N ARG A 119 -11.50 -1.23 16.77
CA ARG A 119 -12.96 -1.37 16.81
C ARG A 119 -13.62 -0.43 15.80
N VAL A 120 -14.78 -0.84 15.30
CA VAL A 120 -15.61 -0.06 14.36
C VAL A 120 -16.08 1.27 15.00
N ALA A 121 -16.37 1.25 16.29
CA ALA A 121 -16.74 2.42 17.09
C ALA A 121 -16.28 2.20 18.55
N LYS A 122 -16.21 3.27 19.33
CA LYS A 122 -15.69 3.24 20.71
C LYS A 122 -16.40 2.19 21.57
N ASP A 123 -17.72 2.08 21.45
CA ASP A 123 -18.55 1.18 22.24
C ASP A 123 -18.88 -0.14 21.51
N SER A 124 -18.32 -0.35 20.33
CA SER A 124 -18.49 -1.58 19.55
C SER A 124 -17.50 -2.65 19.99
N LYS A 125 -17.97 -3.89 20.10
CA LYS A 125 -17.09 -5.06 20.22
C LYS A 125 -16.56 -5.53 18.86
N LYS A 126 -17.18 -5.10 17.76
CA LYS A 126 -16.84 -5.50 16.39
C LYS A 126 -15.56 -4.84 15.92
N LEU A 127 -14.67 -5.61 15.33
CA LEU A 127 -13.39 -5.13 14.79
C LEU A 127 -13.53 -4.74 13.31
N ILE A 128 -12.71 -3.78 12.86
CA ILE A 128 -12.65 -3.38 11.45
C ILE A 128 -12.25 -4.57 10.57
N ILE A 129 -11.29 -5.38 11.02
CA ILE A 129 -10.84 -6.55 10.27
C ILE A 129 -11.95 -7.60 10.06
N GLU A 130 -12.85 -7.74 11.01
CA GLU A 130 -14.02 -8.65 10.86
C GLU A 130 -14.98 -8.13 9.79
N VAL A 131 -15.17 -6.80 9.73
CA VAL A 131 -15.99 -6.18 8.68
C VAL A 131 -15.36 -6.38 7.32
N LEU A 132 -14.03 -6.10 7.19
CA LEU A 132 -13.29 -6.32 5.96
C LEU A 132 -13.40 -7.76 5.46
N LYS A 133 -13.17 -8.74 6.34
CA LYS A 133 -13.28 -10.17 5.99
C LYS A 133 -14.68 -10.53 5.49
N LYS A 134 -15.72 -10.07 6.20
CA LYS A 134 -17.10 -10.31 5.77
C LYS A 134 -17.36 -9.72 4.38
N GLU A 135 -16.95 -8.49 4.12
CA GLU A 135 -17.18 -7.85 2.85
C GLU A 135 -16.35 -8.45 1.70
N LEU A 136 -15.17 -9.04 2.00
CA LEU A 136 -14.41 -9.85 1.04
C LEU A 136 -15.19 -11.10 0.63
N VAL A 137 -15.74 -11.84 1.61
CA VAL A 137 -16.58 -13.02 1.36
C VAL A 137 -17.83 -12.64 0.55
N ASP A 138 -18.53 -11.58 0.93
CA ASP A 138 -19.71 -11.06 0.22
C ASP A 138 -19.37 -10.62 -1.23
N ALA A 139 -18.10 -10.31 -1.49
CA ALA A 139 -17.56 -9.97 -2.80
C ALA A 139 -17.06 -11.16 -3.63
N GLY A 140 -17.12 -12.39 -3.06
CA GLY A 140 -16.66 -13.62 -3.71
C GLY A 140 -15.19 -13.97 -3.48
N TYR A 141 -14.47 -13.24 -2.63
CA TYR A 141 -13.08 -13.56 -2.25
C TYR A 141 -13.09 -14.44 -1.01
N ASN A 142 -13.37 -15.73 -1.18
CA ASN A 142 -13.59 -16.66 -0.08
C ASN A 142 -12.31 -17.30 0.46
N ASN A 143 -11.22 -17.25 -0.28
CA ASN A 143 -9.92 -17.79 0.10
C ASN A 143 -8.99 -16.64 0.46
N PHE A 144 -8.71 -16.43 1.74
CA PHE A 144 -7.84 -15.35 2.17
C PHE A 144 -6.94 -15.74 3.33
N LYS A 145 -5.79 -15.07 3.40
CA LYS A 145 -4.83 -15.24 4.49
C LYS A 145 -4.23 -13.91 4.92
N GLU A 146 -3.98 -13.81 6.21
CA GLU A 146 -3.44 -12.63 6.87
C GLU A 146 -1.96 -12.85 7.22
N PHE A 147 -1.17 -11.78 7.08
CA PHE A 147 0.23 -11.78 7.42
C PHE A 147 0.60 -10.49 8.15
N VAL A 148 1.50 -10.57 9.11
CA VAL A 148 2.21 -9.40 9.63
C VAL A 148 3.67 -9.60 9.27
N LEU A 149 4.17 -8.77 8.36
CA LEU A 149 5.53 -8.85 7.84
C LEU A 149 6.36 -7.68 8.38
N ASP A 150 7.64 -7.96 8.67
CA ASP A 150 8.61 -6.93 9.05
C ASP A 150 9.65 -6.81 7.94
N ALA A 151 9.81 -5.59 7.40
CA ALA A 151 10.71 -5.32 6.28
C ALA A 151 12.16 -5.74 6.55
N THR A 152 12.61 -5.70 7.82
CA THR A 152 13.97 -6.14 8.20
C THR A 152 14.24 -7.60 7.87
N LYS A 153 13.22 -8.45 7.87
CA LYS A 153 13.33 -9.87 7.53
C LYS A 153 13.51 -10.13 6.03
N TYR A 154 13.36 -9.09 5.24
CA TYR A 154 13.45 -9.12 3.77
C TYR A 154 14.58 -8.23 3.23
N GLY A 155 15.60 -7.93 4.04
CA GLY A 155 16.79 -7.19 3.63
C GLY A 155 16.64 -5.68 3.59
N VAL A 156 15.51 -5.13 4.04
CA VAL A 156 15.30 -3.68 4.10
C VAL A 156 15.88 -3.13 5.41
N PRO A 157 16.73 -2.10 5.39
CA PRO A 157 17.33 -1.51 6.58
C PRO A 157 16.34 -0.58 7.33
N GLN A 158 15.10 -1.01 7.47
CA GLN A 158 14.03 -0.28 8.13
C GLN A 158 13.15 -1.23 8.95
N ARG A 159 12.96 -0.93 10.22
CA ARG A 159 11.97 -1.61 11.06
C ARG A 159 10.58 -1.11 10.67
N ARG A 160 9.92 -1.86 9.76
CA ARG A 160 8.60 -1.53 9.23
C ARG A 160 7.70 -2.75 9.25
N ARG A 161 6.84 -2.84 10.24
CA ARG A 161 5.85 -3.90 10.33
C ARG A 161 4.56 -3.48 9.63
N ARG A 162 4.06 -4.35 8.76
CA ARG A 162 2.81 -4.12 8.04
C ARG A 162 1.94 -5.37 8.09
N PHE A 163 0.66 -5.11 8.19
CA PHE A 163 -0.38 -6.12 8.04
C PHE A 163 -0.76 -6.22 6.57
N PHE A 164 -0.91 -7.44 6.09
CA PHE A 164 -1.40 -7.75 4.77
C PHE A 164 -2.54 -8.75 4.86
N ILE A 165 -3.55 -8.60 4.01
CA ILE A 165 -4.51 -9.64 3.72
C ILE A 165 -4.56 -9.83 2.21
N LEU A 166 -4.20 -11.03 1.75
CA LEU A 166 -4.37 -11.46 0.37
C LEU A 166 -5.60 -12.33 0.27
N ALA A 167 -6.52 -11.95 -0.60
CA ALA A 167 -7.78 -12.65 -0.82
C ALA A 167 -7.94 -13.02 -2.28
N ALA A 168 -8.43 -14.22 -2.57
CA ALA A 168 -8.60 -14.77 -3.90
C ALA A 168 -10.02 -15.32 -4.10
N LYS A 169 -10.49 -15.29 -5.35
CA LYS A 169 -11.73 -15.97 -5.77
C LYS A 169 -11.53 -17.48 -5.88
N ASP A 170 -10.35 -17.91 -6.33
CA ASP A 170 -10.03 -19.33 -6.44
C ASP A 170 -9.80 -19.95 -5.05
N SER A 171 -10.66 -20.87 -4.67
CA SER A 171 -10.60 -21.59 -3.40
C SER A 171 -9.42 -22.56 -3.29
N ASN A 172 -8.85 -22.99 -4.43
CA ASN A 172 -7.73 -23.94 -4.51
C ASN A 172 -6.37 -23.25 -4.51
N LEU A 173 -6.32 -21.90 -4.67
CA LEU A 173 -5.08 -21.17 -4.63
C LEU A 173 -4.43 -21.28 -3.26
N LYS A 174 -3.20 -21.83 -3.22
CA LYS A 174 -2.42 -21.90 -1.98
C LYS A 174 -1.79 -20.55 -1.67
N ILE A 175 -2.30 -19.87 -0.66
CA ILE A 175 -1.79 -18.59 -0.18
C ILE A 175 -0.83 -18.85 1.00
N GLU A 176 0.42 -18.44 0.87
CA GLU A 176 1.45 -18.58 1.90
C GLU A 176 2.15 -17.25 2.17
N ALA A 177 2.67 -17.08 3.38
CA ALA A 177 3.54 -15.97 3.70
C ALA A 177 4.86 -16.09 2.90
N PRO A 178 5.41 -14.99 2.40
CA PRO A 178 6.75 -15.02 1.81
C PRO A 178 7.77 -15.51 2.86
N LYS A 179 8.73 -16.32 2.42
CA LYS A 179 9.80 -16.80 3.30
C LYS A 179 10.72 -15.65 3.68
N GLU A 180 11.06 -15.56 4.97
CA GLU A 180 12.09 -14.63 5.42
C GLU A 180 13.44 -14.98 4.75
N ILE A 181 14.14 -13.98 4.24
CA ILE A 181 15.40 -14.15 3.49
C ILE A 181 16.63 -13.69 4.30
N CYS A 182 16.42 -12.95 5.39
CA CYS A 182 17.48 -12.42 6.23
C CYS A 182 17.41 -13.02 7.63
N SER A 183 18.51 -13.61 8.09
CA SER A 183 18.69 -14.08 9.47
C SER A 183 19.13 -12.96 10.42
N SER A 184 19.74 -11.89 9.89
CA SER A 184 20.16 -10.69 10.61
C SER A 184 19.59 -9.44 9.98
N GLU A 185 19.35 -8.41 10.79
CA GLU A 185 18.89 -7.11 10.30
C GLU A 185 20.05 -6.37 9.62
N VAL A 186 19.80 -5.79 8.45
CA VAL A 186 20.73 -4.84 7.81
C VAL A 186 20.67 -3.53 8.58
N THR A 187 21.81 -3.07 9.09
CA THR A 187 21.88 -1.81 9.84
C THR A 187 21.88 -0.60 8.91
N VAL A 188 21.47 0.56 9.42
CA VAL A 188 21.57 1.84 8.69
C VAL A 188 23.03 2.12 8.31
N ARG A 189 24.01 1.76 9.18
CA ARG A 189 25.42 1.92 8.89
C ARG A 189 25.85 1.10 7.67
N GLU A 190 25.41 -0.16 7.59
CA GLU A 190 25.70 -1.01 6.43
C GLU A 190 25.01 -0.50 5.15
N ALA A 191 23.77 -0.02 5.27
CA ALA A 191 23.02 0.53 4.15
C ALA A 191 23.62 1.84 3.59
N PHE A 192 24.33 2.60 4.44
CA PHE A 192 24.90 3.91 4.09
C PHE A 192 26.41 3.87 3.89
N ILE A 193 27.02 2.68 3.82
CA ILE A 193 28.49 2.54 3.76
C ILE A 193 29.12 3.25 2.55
N ASP A 194 28.39 3.31 1.44
CA ASP A 194 28.83 3.93 0.19
C ASP A 194 28.33 5.37 0.03
N ILE A 195 27.62 5.90 1.02
CA ILE A 195 27.13 7.27 0.99
C ILE A 195 28.17 8.18 1.65
N PRO A 196 28.71 9.18 0.92
CA PRO A 196 29.68 10.10 1.50
C PRO A 196 29.08 10.89 2.66
N GLU A 197 29.91 11.14 3.70
CA GLU A 197 29.51 12.02 4.79
C GLU A 197 29.25 13.42 4.28
N VAL A 198 28.11 13.98 4.67
CA VAL A 198 27.71 15.35 4.35
C VAL A 198 27.49 16.11 5.66
N VAL A 199 28.24 17.22 5.79
CA VAL A 199 28.04 18.11 6.95
C VAL A 199 26.72 18.88 6.78
N ALA A 200 25.90 18.88 7.80
CA ALA A 200 24.63 19.61 7.78
C ALA A 200 24.83 21.09 7.41
N ASN A 201 23.95 21.64 6.59
CA ASN A 201 23.95 23.02 6.08
C ASN A 201 25.12 23.38 5.14
N THR A 202 25.89 22.42 4.63
CA THR A 202 26.85 22.69 3.56
C THR A 202 26.15 22.54 2.20
N LYS A 203 26.42 23.51 1.30
CA LYS A 203 26.10 23.31 -0.13
C LYS A 203 27.09 22.29 -0.67
N THR A 204 26.60 21.19 -1.16
CA THR A 204 27.44 20.15 -1.76
C THR A 204 27.06 19.98 -3.23
N GLU A 205 28.07 19.85 -4.09
CA GLU A 205 27.89 19.44 -5.49
C GLU A 205 27.79 17.91 -5.64
N ASN A 206 27.58 17.20 -4.53
CA ASN A 206 27.48 15.76 -4.53
C ASN A 206 26.30 15.30 -5.40
N PRO A 207 26.51 14.43 -6.39
CA PRO A 207 25.49 13.97 -7.32
C PRO A 207 24.31 13.26 -6.64
N TYR A 208 24.48 12.75 -5.41
CA TYR A 208 23.39 12.17 -4.62
C TYR A 208 22.39 13.21 -4.08
N TYR A 209 22.68 14.52 -4.19
CA TYR A 209 21.87 15.62 -3.70
C TYR A 209 21.52 16.65 -4.78
N LEU A 210 21.79 16.32 -6.05
CA LEU A 210 21.58 17.26 -7.17
C LEU A 210 20.12 17.49 -7.50
N ASP A 211 19.23 16.58 -7.10
CA ASP A 211 17.81 16.74 -7.37
C ASP A 211 17.09 17.22 -6.11
N LYS A 212 16.92 18.55 -6.01
CA LYS A 212 16.22 19.20 -4.89
C LYS A 212 14.79 18.70 -4.72
N GLU A 213 14.17 18.19 -5.78
CA GLU A 213 12.81 17.66 -5.75
C GLU A 213 12.77 16.26 -5.12
N LEU A 214 13.80 15.42 -5.33
CA LEU A 214 13.90 14.09 -4.73
C LEU A 214 14.24 14.12 -3.23
N SER A 215 14.99 15.12 -2.77
CA SER A 215 15.40 15.23 -1.37
C SER A 215 14.25 15.55 -0.41
N LEU A 216 13.18 16.16 -0.89
CA LEU A 216 12.00 16.52 -0.08
C LEU A 216 11.03 15.35 0.16
N ILE A 217 11.14 14.29 -0.63
CA ILE A 217 10.23 13.13 -0.54
C ILE A 217 10.63 12.15 0.58
N HIS A 218 11.88 12.17 1.02
CA HIS A 218 12.42 11.27 2.04
C HIS A 218 12.39 11.80 3.47
N ILE A 219 11.95 13.03 3.70
CA ILE A 219 12.01 13.68 5.03
C ILE A 219 10.64 13.77 5.72
N SER A 220 9.55 13.35 5.08
CA SER A 220 8.21 13.43 5.64
C SER A 220 7.71 12.09 6.20
N GLU A 221 8.42 11.50 7.17
CA GLU A 221 7.86 10.52 8.12
C GLU A 221 8.42 10.74 9.53
#